data_822080b760ede721573d03658cd6ff94
#
_entry.id   822080b760ede721573d03658cd6ff94
#
_cell.length_a   1.000
_cell.length_b   1.000
_cell.length_c   1.000
_cell.angle_alpha   90.00
_cell.angle_beta   90.00
_cell.angle_gamma   90.00
#
_symmetry.space_group_name_H-M   'P 1'
#
loop_
_entity.id
_entity.type
_entity.pdbx_description
1 polymer ?
#
loop_
_entity_poly.entity_id
_entity_poly.type
_entity_poly.pdbx_seq_one_letter_code
_entity_poly.pdbx_strand_id
1 'polypeptide(L)'
;GNGELSGHNLGNLMLKALDHLSVRPLEAINLIRNLLKVDAFLIPMSEQPVDLMAIDVEGHEVYGEVNIDQLCLPPKELMTYPSVPATREAVEAISEADLILIGPGSFYTSLMPILLVKELAQALRRTPAPMVYIGNLGRELSPAAASLSLADKLSLMEQYVGKKIIDGVVVGPKVDVSGIGERVVIQEPLEASDIKYRHDRHLLREALEKAIQALG
;
A
#
# COMPACT_ATOMS: atom_id res chain seq x y z
N GLY A 1 8.86 30.14 1.13
CA GLY A 1 7.99 31.31 1.04
C GLY A 1 6.85 31.21 2.05
N ASN A 2 6.49 32.32 2.69
CA ASN A 2 5.36 32.41 3.59
C ASN A 2 4.10 32.73 2.76
N GLY A 3 3.32 31.76 2.38
CA GLY A 3 2.07 31.92 1.63
C GLY A 3 1.17 30.72 1.83
N GLU A 4 -0.09 30.79 1.37
CA GLU A 4 -1.10 29.72 1.45
C GLU A 4 -0.63 28.40 0.84
N LEU A 5 0.35 28.45 -0.06
CA LEU A 5 0.95 27.26 -0.70
C LEU A 5 2.20 26.76 -0.01
N SER A 6 2.59 27.35 1.13
CA SER A 6 3.77 26.92 1.89
C SER A 6 3.61 25.50 2.44
N GLY A 7 4.59 24.65 2.20
CA GLY A 7 4.55 23.24 2.63
C GLY A 7 3.96 22.25 1.62
N HIS A 8 3.34 22.72 0.55
CA HIS A 8 2.86 21.86 -0.54
C HIS A 8 3.93 21.67 -1.62
N ASN A 9 4.11 20.44 -2.09
CA ASN A 9 4.95 20.18 -3.25
C ASN A 9 4.21 20.56 -4.55
N LEU A 10 4.97 20.88 -5.60
CA LEU A 10 4.41 21.32 -6.88
C LEU A 10 3.46 20.27 -7.49
N GLY A 11 3.78 18.99 -7.37
CA GLY A 11 2.95 17.90 -7.90
C GLY A 11 1.56 17.88 -7.27
N ASN A 12 1.47 18.04 -5.96
CA ASN A 12 0.18 18.10 -5.26
C ASN A 12 -0.66 19.32 -5.66
N LEU A 13 0.00 20.47 -5.89
CA LEU A 13 -0.69 21.68 -6.38
C LEU A 13 -1.22 21.50 -7.80
N MET A 14 -0.44 20.86 -8.68
CA MET A 14 -0.87 20.55 -10.04
C MET A 14 -2.04 19.56 -10.04
N LEU A 15 -1.96 18.49 -9.23
CA LEU A 15 -3.07 17.53 -9.08
C LEU A 15 -4.33 18.22 -8.58
N LYS A 16 -4.23 19.06 -7.56
CA LYS A 16 -5.36 19.80 -7.00
C LYS A 16 -6.00 20.76 -8.03
N ALA A 17 -5.18 21.45 -8.82
CA ALA A 17 -5.68 22.34 -9.87
C ALA A 17 -6.40 21.56 -10.97
N LEU A 18 -5.87 20.41 -11.40
CA LEU A 18 -6.48 19.58 -12.43
C LEU A 18 -7.73 18.85 -11.94
N ASP A 19 -7.78 18.47 -10.66
CA ASP A 19 -8.96 17.88 -10.04
C ASP A 19 -10.19 18.81 -10.13
N HIS A 20 -9.97 20.12 -10.00
CA HIS A 20 -11.02 21.13 -10.21
C HIS A 20 -11.45 21.31 -11.67
N LEU A 21 -10.63 20.90 -12.63
CA LEU A 21 -10.88 21.05 -14.06
C LEU A 21 -11.37 19.76 -14.72
N SER A 22 -11.14 18.62 -14.08
CA SER A 22 -11.43 17.30 -14.64
C SER A 22 -12.76 16.76 -14.13
N VAL A 23 -13.44 15.99 -14.97
CA VAL A 23 -14.68 15.31 -14.59
C VAL A 23 -14.40 14.13 -13.65
N ARG A 24 -13.24 13.47 -13.82
CA ARG A 24 -12.81 12.32 -13.03
C ARG A 24 -11.39 12.54 -12.50
N PRO A 25 -11.10 12.22 -11.22
CA PRO A 25 -9.74 12.27 -10.67
C PRO A 25 -8.71 11.48 -11.48
N LEU A 26 -9.08 10.33 -12.04
CA LEU A 26 -8.22 9.53 -12.90
C LEU A 26 -7.78 10.29 -14.17
N GLU A 27 -8.62 11.13 -14.73
CA GLU A 27 -8.27 11.97 -15.90
C GLU A 27 -7.20 13.01 -15.54
N ALA A 28 -7.31 13.66 -14.39
CA ALA A 28 -6.30 14.59 -13.89
C ALA A 28 -4.94 13.90 -13.72
N ILE A 29 -4.92 12.70 -13.15
CA ILE A 29 -3.72 11.88 -13.01
C ILE A 29 -3.12 11.54 -14.38
N ASN A 30 -3.93 11.10 -15.33
CA ASN A 30 -3.48 10.74 -16.67
C ASN A 30 -2.92 11.94 -17.45
N LEU A 31 -3.48 13.14 -17.28
CA LEU A 31 -2.94 14.38 -17.87
C LEU A 31 -1.52 14.65 -17.36
N ILE A 32 -1.30 14.57 -16.05
CA ILE A 32 0.04 14.75 -15.47
C ILE A 32 0.99 13.65 -15.95
N ARG A 33 0.56 12.39 -15.94
CA ARG A 33 1.34 11.26 -16.42
C ARG A 33 1.82 11.48 -17.87
N ASN A 34 0.93 11.92 -18.74
CA ASN A 34 1.24 12.19 -20.14
C ASN A 34 2.18 13.39 -20.29
N LEU A 35 1.98 14.45 -19.50
CA LEU A 35 2.86 15.64 -19.48
C LEU A 35 4.28 15.26 -19.06
N LEU A 36 4.41 14.40 -18.07
CA LEU A 36 5.70 13.93 -17.54
C LEU A 36 6.28 12.76 -18.35
N LYS A 37 5.58 12.25 -19.38
CA LYS A 37 5.98 11.09 -20.20
C LYS A 37 6.32 9.86 -19.36
N VAL A 38 5.48 9.56 -18.37
CA VAL A 38 5.61 8.38 -17.51
C VAL A 38 4.84 7.22 -18.13
N ASP A 39 5.50 6.09 -18.39
CA ASP A 39 4.89 4.89 -19.00
C ASP A 39 4.09 4.04 -18.00
N ALA A 40 4.25 4.28 -16.68
CA ALA A 40 3.46 3.61 -15.66
C ALA A 40 2.08 4.26 -15.49
N PHE A 41 1.07 3.46 -15.18
CA PHE A 41 -0.25 3.94 -14.81
C PHE A 41 -0.33 4.15 -13.30
N LEU A 42 -0.98 5.22 -12.89
CA LEU A 42 -1.36 5.48 -11.50
C LEU A 42 -2.89 5.53 -11.45
N ILE A 43 -3.47 4.56 -10.76
CA ILE A 43 -4.91 4.39 -10.67
C ILE A 43 -5.31 4.57 -9.20
N PRO A 44 -6.18 5.54 -8.86
CA PRO A 44 -6.66 5.68 -7.50
C PRO A 44 -7.56 4.50 -7.11
N MET A 45 -7.54 4.12 -5.84
CA MET A 45 -8.40 3.05 -5.31
C MET A 45 -9.88 3.38 -5.43
N SER A 46 -10.23 4.67 -5.33
CA SER A 46 -11.55 5.23 -5.52
C SER A 46 -11.44 6.62 -6.13
N GLU A 47 -12.47 7.07 -6.84
CA GLU A 47 -12.59 8.43 -7.35
C GLU A 47 -13.43 9.33 -6.43
N GLN A 48 -13.93 8.77 -5.33
CA GLN A 48 -14.67 9.54 -4.32
C GLN A 48 -13.74 9.87 -3.13
N PRO A 49 -13.92 11.04 -2.52
CA PRO A 49 -13.21 11.38 -1.29
C PRO A 49 -13.50 10.37 -0.20
N VAL A 50 -12.47 9.94 0.48
CA VAL A 50 -12.55 8.93 1.53
C VAL A 50 -11.50 9.19 2.60
N ASP A 51 -11.88 9.05 3.85
CA ASP A 51 -10.98 9.06 5.00
C ASP A 51 -10.78 7.65 5.55
N LEU A 52 -9.70 7.47 6.29
CA LEU A 52 -9.46 6.28 7.06
C LEU A 52 -10.00 6.47 8.48
N MET A 53 -10.72 5.49 8.99
CA MET A 53 -11.24 5.44 10.36
C MET A 53 -10.81 4.15 11.04
N ALA A 54 -10.47 4.24 12.31
CA ALA A 54 -10.15 3.10 13.16
C ALA A 54 -11.01 3.10 14.43
N ILE A 55 -11.26 1.91 14.96
CA ILE A 55 -11.76 1.74 16.33
C ILE A 55 -10.58 1.29 17.20
N ASP A 56 -10.21 2.09 18.18
CA ASP A 56 -9.11 1.79 19.07
C ASP A 56 -9.43 0.65 20.08
N VAL A 57 -8.45 0.30 20.90
CA VAL A 57 -8.62 -0.77 21.92
C VAL A 57 -9.63 -0.42 23.03
N GLU A 58 -9.98 0.84 23.20
CA GLU A 58 -10.98 1.32 24.16
C GLU A 58 -12.38 1.43 23.54
N GLY A 59 -12.47 1.35 22.21
CA GLY A 59 -13.71 1.45 21.44
C GLY A 59 -14.00 2.87 20.94
N HIS A 60 -13.03 3.77 20.97
CA HIS A 60 -13.18 5.12 20.43
C HIS A 60 -12.91 5.14 18.94
N GLU A 61 -13.64 6.00 18.24
CA GLU A 61 -13.42 6.28 16.82
C GLU A 61 -12.24 7.23 16.63
N VAL A 62 -11.29 6.84 15.79
CA VAL A 62 -10.09 7.63 15.42
C VAL A 62 -10.12 7.88 13.93
N TYR A 63 -10.19 9.15 13.55
CA TYR A 63 -10.29 9.58 12.15
C TYR A 63 -8.97 10.13 11.62
N GLY A 64 -8.70 9.81 10.35
CA GLY A 64 -7.59 10.35 9.57
C GLY A 64 -6.26 9.66 9.81
N GLU A 65 -5.45 9.59 8.76
CA GLU A 65 -4.18 8.86 8.71
C GLU A 65 -3.21 9.28 9.82
N VAL A 66 -3.09 10.59 10.07
CA VAL A 66 -2.15 11.13 11.07
C VAL A 66 -2.49 10.64 12.48
N ASN A 67 -3.76 10.61 12.84
CA ASN A 67 -4.20 10.16 14.16
C ASN A 67 -4.05 8.63 14.30
N ILE A 68 -4.34 7.89 13.25
CA ILE A 68 -4.21 6.43 13.22
C ILE A 68 -2.73 6.04 13.32
N ASP A 69 -1.83 6.74 12.64
CA ASP A 69 -0.38 6.50 12.76
C ASP A 69 0.18 6.82 14.15
N GLN A 70 -0.51 7.63 14.96
CA GLN A 70 -0.14 7.93 16.34
C GLN A 70 -0.68 6.91 17.37
N LEU A 71 -1.50 5.95 16.97
CA LEU A 71 -1.97 4.91 17.87
C LEU A 71 -0.80 4.12 18.47
N CYS A 72 -0.84 3.91 19.79
CA CYS A 72 0.18 3.12 20.49
C CYS A 72 -0.02 1.60 20.36
N LEU A 73 -1.28 1.18 20.15
CA LEU A 73 -1.67 -0.22 20.03
C LEU A 73 -2.43 -0.46 18.73
N PRO A 74 -2.34 -1.66 18.14
CA PRO A 74 -3.14 -2.04 16.98
C PRO A 74 -4.63 -1.78 17.21
N PRO A 75 -5.32 -1.10 16.27
CA PRO A 75 -6.75 -0.87 16.40
C PRO A 75 -7.53 -2.20 16.31
N LYS A 76 -8.70 -2.25 16.95
CA LYS A 76 -9.61 -3.39 16.86
C LYS A 76 -10.21 -3.53 15.47
N GLU A 77 -10.46 -2.42 14.81
CA GLU A 77 -11.09 -2.37 13.50
C GLU A 77 -10.54 -1.19 12.71
N LEU A 78 -10.44 -1.37 11.40
CA LEU A 78 -10.02 -0.34 10.45
C LEU A 78 -10.99 -0.34 9.28
N MET A 79 -11.42 0.83 8.83
CA MET A 79 -12.37 0.97 7.73
C MET A 79 -12.18 2.27 6.97
N THR A 80 -12.72 2.32 5.76
CA THR A 80 -12.88 3.58 5.01
C THR A 80 -14.18 4.26 5.40
N TYR A 81 -14.15 5.60 5.54
CA TYR A 81 -15.32 6.42 5.86
C TYR A 81 -15.37 7.68 4.98
N PRO A 82 -16.47 7.88 4.21
CA PRO A 82 -17.54 6.90 3.97
C PRO A 82 -17.03 5.64 3.25
N SER A 83 -17.84 4.60 3.21
CA SER A 83 -17.58 3.47 2.31
C SER A 83 -17.74 3.96 0.87
N VAL A 84 -16.72 3.71 0.04
CA VAL A 84 -16.65 4.18 -1.34
C VAL A 84 -16.52 3.01 -2.32
N PRO A 85 -17.05 3.14 -3.56
CA PRO A 85 -16.80 2.17 -4.61
C PRO A 85 -15.35 2.25 -5.11
N ALA A 86 -14.82 1.13 -5.58
CA ALA A 86 -13.53 1.10 -6.25
C ALA A 86 -13.58 1.81 -7.61
N THR A 87 -12.45 2.38 -8.03
CA THR A 87 -12.24 2.77 -9.43
C THR A 87 -12.30 1.50 -10.29
N ARG A 88 -13.08 1.55 -11.37
CA ARG A 88 -13.26 0.39 -12.27
C ARG A 88 -11.93 -0.09 -12.84
N GLU A 89 -11.11 0.82 -13.29
CA GLU A 89 -9.78 0.55 -13.86
C GLU A 89 -8.83 -0.12 -12.83
N ALA A 90 -9.00 0.15 -11.52
CA ALA A 90 -8.22 -0.53 -10.49
C ALA A 90 -8.65 -2.00 -10.34
N VAL A 91 -9.94 -2.28 -10.40
CA VAL A 91 -10.47 -3.66 -10.37
C VAL A 91 -10.02 -4.44 -11.62
N GLU A 92 -10.07 -3.81 -12.80
CA GLU A 92 -9.61 -4.39 -14.06
C GLU A 92 -8.12 -4.69 -14.00
N ALA A 93 -7.28 -3.73 -13.56
CA ALA A 93 -5.83 -3.91 -13.45
C ALA A 93 -5.45 -5.07 -12.51
N ILE A 94 -6.13 -5.22 -11.36
CA ILE A 94 -5.90 -6.35 -10.45
C ILE A 94 -6.32 -7.68 -11.11
N SER A 95 -7.42 -7.68 -11.86
CA SER A 95 -7.95 -8.90 -12.47
C SER A 95 -7.11 -9.40 -13.65
N GLU A 96 -6.43 -8.49 -14.35
CA GLU A 96 -5.60 -8.76 -15.54
C GLU A 96 -4.09 -8.87 -15.21
N ALA A 97 -3.71 -8.67 -13.95
CA ALA A 97 -2.32 -8.72 -13.54
C ALA A 97 -1.73 -10.12 -13.63
N ASP A 98 -0.48 -10.23 -14.11
CA ASP A 98 0.33 -11.45 -14.06
C ASP A 98 1.07 -11.61 -12.73
N LEU A 99 1.28 -10.50 -12.01
CA LEU A 99 1.92 -10.43 -10.69
C LEU A 99 1.41 -9.21 -9.93
N ILE A 100 1.15 -9.36 -8.64
CA ILE A 100 0.76 -8.25 -7.76
C ILE A 100 1.82 -8.04 -6.69
N LEU A 101 2.31 -6.82 -6.59
CA LEU A 101 3.23 -6.40 -5.54
C LEU A 101 2.49 -5.55 -4.51
N ILE A 102 2.59 -5.91 -3.23
CA ILE A 102 1.96 -5.20 -2.12
C ILE A 102 3.05 -4.48 -1.33
N GLY A 103 3.06 -3.18 -1.35
CA GLY A 103 4.04 -2.33 -0.67
C GLY A 103 5.25 -1.96 -1.54
N PRO A 104 6.28 -1.35 -0.95
CA PRO A 104 6.37 -0.91 0.45
C PRO A 104 5.49 0.30 0.77
N GLY A 105 5.19 0.51 2.04
CA GLY A 105 4.38 1.65 2.52
C GLY A 105 4.04 1.54 3.99
N SER A 106 3.55 2.63 4.60
CA SER A 106 3.01 2.61 5.96
C SER A 106 1.88 1.59 6.06
N PHE A 107 1.96 0.71 7.04
CA PHE A 107 1.06 -0.44 7.10
C PHE A 107 -0.41 -0.03 7.14
N TYR A 108 -0.80 0.81 8.13
CA TYR A 108 -2.20 1.20 8.30
C TYR A 108 -2.68 2.26 7.32
N THR A 109 -1.82 3.18 6.89
CA THR A 109 -2.24 4.37 6.15
C THR A 109 -1.93 4.33 4.66
N SER A 110 -1.05 3.41 4.21
CA SER A 110 -0.77 3.24 2.78
C SER A 110 -1.23 1.89 2.22
N LEU A 111 -1.06 0.80 2.97
CA LEU A 111 -1.36 -0.55 2.46
C LEU A 111 -2.81 -0.97 2.77
N MET A 112 -3.24 -0.81 4.02
CA MET A 112 -4.56 -1.27 4.44
C MET A 112 -5.72 -0.58 3.72
N PRO A 113 -5.71 0.74 3.42
CA PRO A 113 -6.84 1.41 2.78
C PRO A 113 -7.28 0.75 1.46
N ILE A 114 -6.33 0.25 0.67
CA ILE A 114 -6.62 -0.43 -0.60
C ILE A 114 -7.37 -1.75 -0.34
N LEU A 115 -7.01 -2.48 0.71
CA LEU A 115 -7.61 -3.77 1.07
C LEU A 115 -8.99 -3.60 1.73
N LEU A 116 -9.32 -2.40 2.24
CA LEU A 116 -10.60 -2.08 2.85
C LEU A 116 -11.69 -1.78 1.80
N VAL A 117 -11.32 -1.43 0.57
CA VAL A 117 -12.29 -1.21 -0.51
C VAL A 117 -12.79 -2.56 -1.00
N LYS A 118 -14.10 -2.78 -0.83
CA LYS A 118 -14.75 -4.09 -1.01
C LYS A 118 -14.48 -4.73 -2.37
N GLU A 119 -14.59 -3.97 -3.45
CA GLU A 119 -14.41 -4.48 -4.81
C GLU A 119 -12.95 -4.83 -5.08
N LEU A 120 -11.99 -4.08 -4.52
CA LEU A 120 -10.56 -4.39 -4.63
C LEU A 120 -10.22 -5.66 -3.86
N ALA A 121 -10.71 -5.80 -2.62
CA ALA A 121 -10.57 -7.03 -1.85
C ALA A 121 -11.18 -8.25 -2.58
N GLN A 122 -12.31 -8.06 -3.26
CA GLN A 122 -12.93 -9.11 -4.08
C GLN A 122 -12.08 -9.47 -5.31
N ALA A 123 -11.51 -8.48 -6.00
CA ALA A 123 -10.62 -8.70 -7.13
C ALA A 123 -9.36 -9.47 -6.70
N LEU A 124 -8.72 -9.06 -5.59
CA LEU A 124 -7.58 -9.76 -5.00
C LEU A 124 -7.89 -11.20 -4.61
N ARG A 125 -9.09 -11.49 -4.13
CA ARG A 125 -9.49 -12.88 -3.82
C ARG A 125 -9.65 -13.77 -5.06
N ARG A 126 -10.00 -13.20 -6.19
CA ARG A 126 -10.39 -13.92 -7.42
C ARG A 126 -9.24 -14.06 -8.42
N THR A 127 -8.33 -13.11 -8.44
CA THR A 127 -7.21 -13.16 -9.38
C THR A 127 -6.36 -14.41 -9.14
N PRO A 128 -5.89 -15.06 -10.22
CA PRO A 128 -4.92 -16.14 -10.14
C PRO A 128 -3.47 -15.61 -10.00
N ALA A 129 -3.24 -14.31 -10.16
CA ALA A 129 -1.90 -13.71 -10.11
C ALA A 129 -1.25 -13.94 -8.75
N PRO A 130 0.00 -14.40 -8.70
CA PRO A 130 0.74 -14.49 -7.44
C PRO A 130 0.95 -13.11 -6.83
N MET A 131 0.96 -13.06 -5.49
CA MET A 131 1.11 -11.82 -4.74
C MET A 131 2.34 -11.85 -3.86
N VAL A 132 3.18 -10.83 -3.98
CA VAL A 132 4.42 -10.69 -3.22
C VAL A 132 4.36 -9.43 -2.37
N TYR A 133 4.51 -9.62 -1.06
CA TYR A 133 4.64 -8.50 -0.12
C TYR A 133 6.09 -8.00 -0.08
N ILE A 134 6.27 -6.69 -0.17
CA ILE A 134 7.58 -6.03 -0.05
C ILE A 134 7.60 -5.27 1.29
N GLY A 135 8.46 -5.72 2.20
CA GLY A 135 8.62 -5.12 3.52
C GLY A 135 9.30 -3.76 3.48
N ASN A 136 9.00 -2.90 4.45
CA ASN A 136 9.72 -1.66 4.68
C ASN A 136 11.15 -1.94 5.16
N LEU A 137 12.10 -1.10 4.77
CA LEU A 137 13.50 -1.17 5.24
C LEU A 137 13.75 -0.26 6.44
N GLY A 138 13.02 0.84 6.53
CA GLY A 138 13.11 1.77 7.64
C GLY A 138 12.30 1.35 8.84
N ARG A 139 12.46 2.11 9.94
CA ARG A 139 11.61 1.95 11.11
C ARG A 139 10.19 2.36 10.75
N GLU A 140 9.23 1.50 11.07
CA GLU A 140 7.82 1.85 11.03
C GLU A 140 7.57 3.00 12.01
N LEU A 141 7.00 4.11 11.53
CA LEU A 141 6.79 5.30 12.35
C LEU A 141 5.56 5.18 13.25
N SER A 142 4.54 4.45 12.82
CA SER A 142 3.38 4.13 13.64
C SER A 142 3.76 3.14 14.74
N PRO A 143 3.64 3.50 16.05
CA PRO A 143 3.95 2.58 17.13
C PRO A 143 3.10 1.29 17.08
N ALA A 144 1.82 1.42 16.74
CA ALA A 144 0.92 0.30 16.57
C ALA A 144 1.40 -0.67 15.47
N ALA A 145 1.76 -0.13 14.28
CA ALA A 145 2.28 -0.94 13.18
C ALA A 145 3.68 -1.52 13.47
N ALA A 146 4.51 -0.79 14.24
CA ALA A 146 5.83 -1.25 14.66
C ALA A 146 5.79 -2.41 15.67
N SER A 147 4.69 -2.55 16.39
CA SER A 147 4.49 -3.67 17.34
C SER A 147 4.11 -4.98 16.68
N LEU A 148 3.66 -4.94 15.41
CA LEU A 148 3.28 -6.12 14.65
C LEU A 148 4.50 -6.85 14.07
N SER A 149 4.56 -8.16 14.24
CA SER A 149 5.48 -9.02 13.48
C SER A 149 5.10 -9.04 12.00
N LEU A 150 5.99 -9.57 11.15
CA LEU A 150 5.65 -9.80 9.75
C LEU A 150 4.45 -10.75 9.63
N ALA A 151 4.41 -11.82 10.41
CA ALA A 151 3.31 -12.78 10.43
C ALA A 151 1.96 -12.10 10.78
N ASP A 152 1.95 -11.21 11.79
CA ASP A 152 0.75 -10.45 12.16
C ASP A 152 0.27 -9.54 11.02
N LYS A 153 1.19 -8.83 10.37
CA LYS A 153 0.87 -7.95 9.23
C LYS A 153 0.25 -8.72 8.07
N LEU A 154 0.86 -9.85 7.68
CA LEU A 154 0.32 -10.70 6.62
C LEU A 154 -1.05 -11.27 7.00
N SER A 155 -1.20 -11.77 8.24
CA SER A 155 -2.46 -12.31 8.73
C SER A 155 -3.57 -11.25 8.74
N LEU A 156 -3.27 -10.04 9.17
CA LEU A 156 -4.24 -8.94 9.22
C LEU A 156 -4.69 -8.52 7.81
N MET A 157 -3.76 -8.38 6.85
CA MET A 157 -4.12 -8.12 5.46
C MET A 157 -5.04 -9.20 4.88
N GLU A 158 -4.69 -10.47 5.10
CA GLU A 158 -5.47 -11.62 4.62
C GLU A 158 -6.83 -11.74 5.31
N GLN A 159 -6.94 -11.35 6.56
CA GLN A 159 -8.20 -11.27 7.29
C GLN A 159 -9.16 -10.27 6.64
N TYR A 160 -8.69 -9.06 6.31
CA TYR A 160 -9.52 -8.04 5.65
C TYR A 160 -9.90 -8.45 4.23
N VAL A 161 -9.02 -9.08 3.50
CA VAL A 161 -9.35 -9.63 2.18
C VAL A 161 -10.26 -10.86 2.28
N GLY A 162 -10.19 -11.63 3.38
CA GLY A 162 -10.98 -12.84 3.62
C GLY A 162 -10.46 -14.09 2.92
N LYS A 163 -9.18 -14.09 2.54
CA LYS A 163 -8.46 -15.22 1.91
C LYS A 163 -6.96 -15.06 2.13
N LYS A 164 -6.23 -16.16 2.24
CA LYS A 164 -4.77 -16.17 2.10
C LYS A 164 -4.42 -15.84 0.67
N ILE A 165 -3.80 -14.66 0.46
CA ILE A 165 -3.50 -14.14 -0.86
C ILE A 165 -2.01 -13.91 -1.10
N ILE A 166 -1.19 -13.87 -0.05
CA ILE A 166 0.23 -13.55 -0.16
C ILE A 166 1.03 -14.83 -0.33
N ASP A 167 1.63 -15.01 -1.51
CA ASP A 167 2.38 -16.20 -1.89
C ASP A 167 3.87 -16.06 -1.57
N GLY A 168 4.39 -14.84 -1.55
CA GLY A 168 5.79 -14.59 -1.26
C GLY A 168 6.04 -13.28 -0.51
N VAL A 169 7.23 -13.18 0.09
CA VAL A 169 7.70 -11.97 0.77
C VAL A 169 9.12 -11.62 0.34
N VAL A 170 9.37 -10.33 0.14
CA VAL A 170 10.71 -9.76 -0.09
C VAL A 170 11.01 -8.80 1.05
N VAL A 171 11.99 -9.12 1.89
CA VAL A 171 12.26 -8.39 3.13
C VAL A 171 13.76 -8.22 3.37
N GLY A 172 14.12 -7.27 4.22
CA GLY A 172 15.50 -7.06 4.65
C GLY A 172 16.04 -8.22 5.51
N PRO A 173 17.39 -8.36 5.63
CA PRO A 173 18.03 -9.53 6.22
C PRO A 173 17.79 -9.71 7.73
N LYS A 174 17.27 -8.69 8.41
CA LYS A 174 17.01 -8.71 9.87
C LYS A 174 15.55 -8.91 10.24
N VAL A 175 14.67 -9.05 9.26
CA VAL A 175 13.23 -9.25 9.51
C VAL A 175 13.01 -10.67 10.00
N ASP A 176 12.29 -10.82 11.11
CA ASP A 176 11.87 -12.15 11.56
C ASP A 176 10.79 -12.69 10.62
N VAL A 177 11.10 -13.79 9.95
CA VAL A 177 10.21 -14.48 9.00
C VAL A 177 9.55 -15.73 9.63
N SER A 178 9.63 -15.89 10.94
CA SER A 178 8.94 -16.97 11.63
C SER A 178 7.43 -16.80 11.57
N GLY A 179 6.70 -17.91 11.54
CA GLY A 179 5.23 -17.91 11.59
C GLY A 179 4.50 -17.49 10.31
N ILE A 180 5.19 -17.18 9.22
CA ILE A 180 4.53 -16.77 7.95
C ILE A 180 4.04 -17.97 7.10
N GLY A 181 4.27 -19.22 7.53
CA GLY A 181 3.84 -20.43 6.82
C GLY A 181 4.64 -20.73 5.56
N GLU A 182 4.04 -21.48 4.66
CA GLU A 182 4.69 -21.95 3.43
C GLU A 182 4.65 -20.88 2.32
N ARG A 183 5.34 -19.77 2.54
CA ARG A 183 5.48 -18.68 1.55
C ARG A 183 6.90 -18.67 0.98
N VAL A 184 7.06 -18.23 -0.27
CA VAL A 184 8.39 -17.94 -0.81
C VAL A 184 8.99 -16.77 -0.01
N VAL A 185 10.20 -16.94 0.50
CA VAL A 185 10.90 -15.94 1.31
C VAL A 185 12.19 -15.54 0.61
N ILE A 186 12.26 -14.27 0.22
CA ILE A 186 13.50 -13.64 -0.25
C ILE A 186 13.94 -12.63 0.81
N GLN A 187 15.02 -12.97 1.49
CA GLN A 187 15.56 -12.19 2.60
C GLN A 187 16.98 -11.74 2.30
N GLU A 188 17.11 -10.51 1.80
CA GLU A 188 18.36 -9.96 1.26
C GLU A 188 18.57 -8.49 1.63
N PRO A 189 19.81 -7.99 1.56
CA PRO A 189 20.08 -6.56 1.65
C PRO A 189 19.40 -5.84 0.47
N LEU A 190 18.53 -4.89 0.77
CA LEU A 190 17.75 -4.16 -0.22
C LEU A 190 17.97 -2.64 -0.12
N GLU A 191 18.79 -2.20 0.84
CA GLU A 191 18.98 -0.78 1.17
C GLU A 191 19.82 -0.06 0.12
N ALA A 192 19.38 1.14 -0.27
CA ALA A 192 20.19 2.05 -1.07
C ALA A 192 21.40 2.55 -0.27
N SER A 193 22.55 2.72 -0.94
CA SER A 193 23.81 3.11 -0.30
C SER A 193 23.76 4.49 0.35
N ASP A 194 22.94 5.40 -0.19
CA ASP A 194 22.82 6.79 0.25
C ASP A 194 21.70 6.99 1.29
N ILE A 195 20.63 6.17 1.26
CA ILE A 195 19.45 6.32 2.11
C ILE A 195 18.96 4.94 2.58
N LYS A 196 19.23 4.59 3.82
CA LYS A 196 18.95 3.26 4.40
C LYS A 196 17.49 2.83 4.41
N TYR A 197 16.53 3.74 4.40
CA TYR A 197 15.10 3.42 4.37
C TYR A 197 14.53 3.35 2.95
N ARG A 198 15.38 3.56 1.92
CA ARG A 198 14.99 3.46 0.51
C ARG A 198 15.52 2.17 -0.10
N HIS A 199 14.68 1.47 -0.84
CA HIS A 199 15.09 0.32 -1.61
C HIS A 199 16.03 0.75 -2.76
N ASP A 200 17.14 0.04 -2.90
CA ASP A 200 17.95 0.10 -4.12
C ASP A 200 17.19 -0.57 -5.27
N ARG A 201 17.12 0.09 -6.41
CA ARG A 201 16.32 -0.40 -7.55
C ARG A 201 16.86 -1.70 -8.13
N HIS A 202 18.18 -1.88 -8.15
CA HIS A 202 18.82 -3.08 -8.70
C HIS A 202 18.65 -4.25 -7.75
N LEU A 203 18.92 -4.04 -6.46
CA LEU A 203 18.76 -5.08 -5.44
C LEU A 203 17.31 -5.54 -5.33
N LEU A 204 16.36 -4.60 -5.32
CA LEU A 204 14.94 -4.95 -5.28
C LEU A 204 14.51 -5.72 -6.53
N ARG A 205 14.97 -5.32 -7.74
CA ARG A 205 14.67 -6.04 -8.97
C ARG A 205 15.18 -7.48 -8.90
N GLU A 206 16.43 -7.68 -8.50
CA GLU A 206 17.03 -9.01 -8.38
C GLU A 206 16.29 -9.88 -7.37
N ALA A 207 15.88 -9.31 -6.24
CA ALA A 207 15.09 -10.02 -5.23
C ALA A 207 13.70 -10.41 -5.77
N LEU A 208 13.04 -9.53 -6.51
CA LEU A 208 11.76 -9.81 -7.16
C LEU A 208 11.88 -10.87 -8.26
N GLU A 209 12.93 -10.83 -9.08
CA GLU A 209 13.21 -11.87 -10.07
C GLU A 209 13.36 -13.26 -9.43
N LYS A 210 14.07 -13.35 -8.29
CA LYS A 210 14.16 -14.59 -7.50
C LYS A 210 12.80 -15.03 -6.94
N ALA A 211 12.01 -14.10 -6.44
CA ALA A 211 10.66 -14.42 -5.93
C ALA A 211 9.77 -14.98 -7.05
N ILE A 212 9.77 -14.33 -8.23
CA ILE A 212 9.00 -14.77 -9.40
C ILE A 212 9.44 -16.17 -9.84
N GLN A 213 10.75 -16.44 -9.94
CA GLN A 213 11.28 -17.75 -10.29
C GLN A 213 10.90 -18.85 -9.29
N ALA A 214 10.77 -18.52 -8.02
CA ALA A 214 10.38 -19.46 -6.98
C ALA A 214 8.86 -19.70 -6.90
N LEU A 215 8.06 -18.79 -7.47
CA LEU A 215 6.59 -18.91 -7.53
C LEU A 215 6.09 -19.59 -8.80
N GLY A 216 6.86 -19.61 -9.87
CA GLY A 216 6.48 -20.18 -11.17
C GLY A 216 7.17 -21.42 -11.53
#